data_807cb143c05a615aaa987a439b8b6d4a
#
_entry.id   807cb143c05a615aaa987a439b8b6d4a
#
_cell.length_a   1.000
_cell.length_b   1.000
_cell.length_c   1.000
_cell.angle_alpha   90.00
_cell.angle_beta   90.00
_cell.angle_gamma   90.00
#
_symmetry.space_group_name_H-M   'P 1'
#
loop_
_entity.id
_entity.type
_entity.pdbx_description
1 polymer ?
#
loop_
_entity_poly.entity_id
_entity_poly.type
_entity_poly.pdbx_seq_one_letter_code
_entity_poly.pdbx_strand_id
1 'polypeptide(L)'
;VYRTSDLWCPMEGVKEVSPRVYHAPQWKDARLKPGTVVALRTYYRPAPGIFLSNDKDTRLQNVKVHYAEGMGLLAQLCENITLDEFSVCLRGDKDPRYFTTQADATHFSSCRGKIDSRNGLYEGMMDDAINVHGTYLKIKQRLDDHTVIARYMHPQAYGFEWGVNGDEVQFVRSATMELTGGKNRVKEILPNDKDTVKGAKEYRITFAEPLDAEITDKEGFGKNRQGAEHLRP
;
A
#
# COMPACT_ATOMS: atom_id res chain seq x y z
N VAL A 1 24.10 -4.13 8.57
CA VAL A 1 22.90 -4.44 9.36
C VAL A 1 22.28 -5.70 8.79
N TYR A 2 22.16 -6.74 9.60
CA TYR A 2 21.51 -7.97 9.18
C TYR A 2 20.07 -7.98 9.68
N ARG A 3 19.10 -8.00 8.79
CA ARG A 3 17.75 -8.33 9.15
C ARG A 3 17.70 -9.80 9.53
N THR A 4 17.43 -10.09 10.77
CA THR A 4 17.32 -11.47 11.22
C THR A 4 15.89 -11.98 11.13
N SER A 5 14.94 -11.21 11.58
CA SER A 5 13.49 -11.43 11.50
C SER A 5 12.77 -10.42 12.37
N ASP A 6 11.49 -10.25 12.14
CA ASP A 6 10.66 -9.44 13.04
C ASP A 6 10.51 -10.14 14.40
N LEU A 7 10.61 -9.35 15.45
CA LEU A 7 10.31 -9.74 16.81
C LEU A 7 9.08 -8.94 17.26
N TRP A 8 8.02 -9.64 17.60
CA TRP A 8 6.86 -8.98 18.18
C TRP A 8 7.13 -8.64 19.65
N CYS A 9 7.06 -7.36 20.00
CA CYS A 9 7.13 -6.92 21.38
C CYS A 9 5.72 -6.63 21.92
N PRO A 10 5.16 -7.52 22.75
CA PRO A 10 3.90 -7.22 23.43
C PRO A 10 4.06 -6.00 24.33
N MET A 11 3.20 -5.01 24.15
CA MET A 11 3.27 -3.75 24.92
C MET A 11 2.64 -3.83 26.30
N GLU A 12 1.96 -4.93 26.60
CA GLU A 12 1.34 -5.14 27.90
C GLU A 12 2.38 -5.18 29.01
N GLY A 13 2.21 -4.34 30.01
CA GLY A 13 3.11 -4.24 31.17
C GLY A 13 4.46 -3.58 30.90
N VAL A 14 4.69 -3.04 29.70
CA VAL A 14 5.90 -2.26 29.41
C VAL A 14 5.87 -0.98 30.26
N LYS A 15 6.94 -0.73 31.00
CA LYS A 15 7.09 0.43 31.87
C LYS A 15 8.48 1.02 31.73
N GLU A 16 8.56 2.35 31.69
CA GLU A 16 9.81 3.05 31.89
C GLU A 16 10.20 2.96 33.38
N VAL A 17 11.33 2.37 33.68
CA VAL A 17 11.82 2.15 35.05
C VAL A 17 12.87 3.17 35.48
N SER A 18 13.52 3.81 34.50
CA SER A 18 14.36 4.98 34.64
C SER A 18 14.48 5.67 33.28
N PRO A 19 14.99 6.92 33.16
CA PRO A 19 15.06 7.61 31.90
C PRO A 19 15.66 6.77 30.77
N ARG A 20 14.87 6.50 29.73
CA ARG A 20 15.21 5.68 28.56
C ARG A 20 15.49 4.19 28.85
N VAL A 21 15.10 3.70 30.01
CA VAL A 21 15.20 2.30 30.38
C VAL A 21 13.81 1.73 30.58
N TYR A 22 13.47 0.69 29.83
CA TYR A 22 12.15 0.10 29.83
C TYR A 22 12.22 -1.37 30.28
N HIS A 23 11.26 -1.78 31.08
CA HIS A 23 11.03 -3.17 31.42
C HIS A 23 9.86 -3.69 30.60
N ALA A 24 10.11 -4.73 29.77
CA ALA A 24 9.13 -5.36 28.89
C ALA A 24 8.94 -6.83 29.31
N PRO A 25 8.08 -7.13 30.31
CA PRO A 25 8.01 -8.45 30.96
C PRO A 25 7.53 -9.57 30.03
N GLN A 26 6.77 -9.22 28.98
CA GLN A 26 6.23 -10.18 28.03
C GLN A 26 7.15 -10.45 26.83
N TRP A 27 8.21 -9.68 26.68
CA TRP A 27 9.13 -9.84 25.55
C TRP A 27 10.18 -10.93 25.86
N LYS A 28 9.78 -12.18 25.66
CA LYS A 28 10.57 -13.36 25.93
C LYS A 28 10.93 -14.04 24.61
N ASP A 29 12.01 -13.64 24.01
CA ASP A 29 12.52 -14.27 22.79
C ASP A 29 13.97 -14.72 23.01
N ALA A 30 14.28 -15.97 22.67
CA ALA A 30 15.62 -16.54 22.86
C ALA A 30 16.72 -15.84 22.06
N ARG A 31 16.35 -15.05 21.06
CA ARG A 31 17.28 -14.23 20.26
C ARG A 31 17.70 -12.96 20.98
N LEU A 32 16.95 -12.52 21.98
CA LEU A 32 17.27 -11.35 22.79
C LEU A 32 18.29 -11.75 23.88
N LYS A 33 19.50 -11.25 23.75
CA LYS A 33 20.57 -11.46 24.72
C LYS A 33 21.11 -10.10 25.17
N PRO A 34 21.74 -10.01 26.33
CA PRO A 34 22.41 -8.78 26.74
C PRO A 34 23.37 -8.28 25.63
N GLY A 35 23.24 -7.00 25.26
CA GLY A 35 24.00 -6.39 24.16
C GLY A 35 23.33 -6.50 22.79
N THR A 36 22.19 -7.19 22.64
CA THR A 36 21.43 -7.17 21.39
C THR A 36 20.91 -5.77 21.10
N VAL A 37 21.21 -5.25 19.92
CA VAL A 37 20.66 -3.99 19.43
C VAL A 37 19.41 -4.28 18.61
N VAL A 38 18.32 -3.57 18.92
CA VAL A 38 17.05 -3.72 18.22
C VAL A 38 16.59 -2.36 17.70
N ALA A 39 15.99 -2.36 16.50
CA ALA A 39 15.29 -1.21 15.97
C ALA A 39 13.78 -1.43 16.18
N LEU A 40 13.14 -0.51 16.89
CA LEU A 40 11.70 -0.57 17.14
C LEU A 40 10.97 0.20 16.06
N ARG A 41 9.98 -0.43 15.43
CA ARG A 41 9.04 0.23 14.53
C ARG A 41 7.61 0.06 15.02
N THR A 42 6.76 0.96 14.62
CA THR A 42 5.31 0.83 14.79
C THR A 42 4.66 0.59 13.42
N TYR A 43 3.45 0.01 13.42
CA TYR A 43 2.63 -0.01 12.20
C TYR A 43 1.91 1.31 11.93
N TYR A 44 2.03 2.27 12.85
CA TYR A 44 1.56 3.61 12.62
C TYR A 44 2.59 4.36 11.77
N ARG A 45 2.16 4.79 10.60
CA ARG A 45 2.99 5.44 9.57
C ARG A 45 2.44 6.84 9.33
N PRO A 46 2.75 7.81 10.21
CA PRO A 46 2.06 9.10 10.24
C PRO A 46 2.30 9.94 8.99
N ALA A 47 3.50 9.87 8.43
CA ALA A 47 3.83 10.63 7.23
C ALA A 47 4.97 9.97 6.43
N PRO A 48 4.91 9.99 5.09
CA PRO A 48 6.06 9.71 4.25
C PRO A 48 7.06 10.88 4.29
N GLY A 49 8.30 10.63 3.88
CA GLY A 49 9.30 11.68 3.68
C GLY A 49 8.92 12.63 2.54
N ILE A 50 8.42 12.08 1.45
CA ILE A 50 7.90 12.80 0.29
C ILE A 50 6.56 12.18 -0.09
N PHE A 51 5.56 13.02 -0.35
CA PHE A 51 4.24 12.59 -0.82
C PHE A 51 3.91 13.25 -2.16
N LEU A 52 3.60 12.43 -3.14
CA LEU A 52 3.10 12.84 -4.45
C LEU A 52 1.67 12.32 -4.60
N SER A 53 0.75 13.16 -5.03
CA SER A 53 -0.66 12.77 -5.20
C SER A 53 -1.24 13.43 -6.45
N ASN A 54 -1.74 12.61 -7.37
CA ASN A 54 -2.31 13.08 -8.65
C ASN A 54 -1.34 13.92 -9.50
N ASP A 55 -0.04 13.77 -9.30
CA ASP A 55 0.98 14.47 -10.08
C ASP A 55 1.24 13.76 -11.41
N LYS A 56 1.69 14.55 -12.38
CA LYS A 56 2.05 14.06 -13.71
C LYS A 56 3.43 14.53 -14.12
N ASP A 57 4.17 13.63 -14.80
CA ASP A 57 5.50 13.90 -15.35
C ASP A 57 6.49 14.43 -14.30
N THR A 58 6.40 13.90 -13.07
CA THR A 58 7.23 14.31 -11.94
C THR A 58 8.63 13.70 -12.03
N ARG A 59 9.65 14.53 -11.88
CA ARG A 59 11.05 14.09 -11.79
C ARG A 59 11.67 14.54 -10.47
N LEU A 60 12.19 13.57 -9.71
CA LEU A 60 13.04 13.79 -8.56
C LEU A 60 14.46 13.43 -8.92
N GLN A 61 15.37 14.40 -8.91
CA GLN A 61 16.76 14.21 -9.27
C GLN A 61 17.69 14.59 -8.14
N ASN A 62 18.66 13.72 -7.85
CA ASN A 62 19.68 13.91 -6.80
C ASN A 62 19.05 14.24 -5.44
N VAL A 63 18.05 13.45 -5.03
CA VAL A 63 17.35 13.61 -3.76
C VAL A 63 17.70 12.45 -2.83
N LYS A 64 18.02 12.75 -1.58
CA LYS A 64 18.32 11.73 -0.55
C LYS A 64 17.37 11.86 0.63
N VAL A 65 16.69 10.78 0.96
CA VAL A 65 15.86 10.65 2.17
C VAL A 65 16.64 9.82 3.17
N HIS A 66 16.99 10.42 4.30
CA HIS A 66 17.76 9.74 5.33
C HIS A 66 16.91 9.13 6.43
N TYR A 67 15.68 9.62 6.60
CA TYR A 67 14.72 9.11 7.57
C TYR A 67 13.30 9.51 7.22
N ALA A 68 12.35 8.61 7.47
CA ALA A 68 10.93 8.89 7.49
C ALA A 68 10.19 7.96 8.47
N GLU A 69 9.14 8.47 9.10
CA GLU A 69 8.28 7.69 10.00
C GLU A 69 7.27 6.80 9.24
N GLY A 70 7.20 6.94 7.94
CA GLY A 70 6.45 6.09 7.01
C GLY A 70 7.36 5.63 5.87
N MET A 71 6.88 5.72 4.64
CA MET A 71 7.63 5.50 3.41
C MET A 71 8.62 6.64 3.16
N GLY A 72 9.71 6.38 2.49
CA GLY A 72 10.63 7.43 2.04
C GLY A 72 9.97 8.32 0.98
N LEU A 73 9.37 7.70 -0.03
CA LEU A 73 8.51 8.29 -1.05
C LEU A 73 7.20 7.51 -1.12
N LEU A 74 6.09 8.20 -1.03
CA LEU A 74 4.76 7.68 -1.35
C LEU A 74 4.20 8.45 -2.54
N ALA A 75 3.91 7.76 -3.64
CA ALA A 75 3.24 8.31 -4.80
C ALA A 75 1.89 7.61 -4.98
N GLN A 76 0.84 8.39 -5.12
CA GLN A 76 -0.54 7.89 -5.26
C GLN A 76 -1.20 8.54 -6.47
N LEU A 77 -1.82 7.71 -7.34
CA LEU A 77 -2.59 8.18 -8.50
C LEU A 77 -1.78 9.06 -9.47
N CYS A 78 -0.47 8.94 -9.45
CA CYS A 78 0.43 9.73 -10.28
C CYS A 78 0.62 9.10 -11.66
N GLU A 79 1.11 9.90 -12.62
CA GLU A 79 1.41 9.45 -13.97
C GLU A 79 2.84 9.87 -14.35
N ASN A 80 3.64 8.93 -14.85
CA ASN A 80 5.02 9.16 -15.29
C ASN A 80 5.92 9.76 -14.19
N ILE A 81 6.57 8.91 -13.42
CA ILE A 81 7.49 9.34 -12.36
C ILE A 81 8.91 8.92 -12.73
N THR A 82 9.83 9.85 -12.65
CA THR A 82 11.27 9.58 -12.83
C THR A 82 12.03 9.89 -11.54
N LEU A 83 12.71 8.88 -11.02
CA LEU A 83 13.65 8.98 -9.92
C LEU A 83 15.07 8.78 -10.49
N ASP A 84 15.87 9.82 -10.49
CA ASP A 84 17.24 9.81 -11.01
C ASP A 84 18.20 10.23 -9.90
N GLU A 85 19.10 9.36 -9.50
CA GLU A 85 19.92 9.54 -8.30
C GLU A 85 19.09 9.78 -7.02
N PHE A 86 17.88 9.23 -6.98
CA PHE A 86 17.05 9.25 -5.79
C PHE A 86 17.47 8.14 -4.85
N SER A 87 17.72 8.45 -3.58
CA SER A 87 18.20 7.46 -2.63
C SER A 87 17.45 7.56 -1.30
N VAL A 88 17.18 6.41 -0.71
CA VAL A 88 16.77 6.25 0.67
C VAL A 88 17.93 5.52 1.37
N CYS A 89 18.76 6.27 2.08
CA CYS A 89 20.02 5.75 2.60
C CYS A 89 20.46 6.47 3.89
N LEU A 90 21.27 5.83 4.69
CA LEU A 90 21.92 6.45 5.85
C LEU A 90 22.90 7.55 5.39
N ARG A 91 23.28 8.44 6.30
CA ARG A 91 24.25 9.53 6.03
C ARG A 91 25.72 9.05 5.93
N GLY A 92 25.93 7.77 5.74
CA GLY A 92 27.20 7.10 5.72
C GLY A 92 27.54 6.39 7.04
N ASP A 93 28.75 5.89 7.17
CA ASP A 93 29.18 5.00 8.25
C ASP A 93 29.07 5.59 9.66
N LYS A 94 28.99 6.90 9.78
CA LYS A 94 28.86 7.61 11.06
C LYS A 94 27.43 7.94 11.44
N ASP A 95 26.43 7.55 10.62
CA ASP A 95 25.02 7.76 10.99
C ASP A 95 24.70 6.91 12.22
N PRO A 96 24.19 7.49 13.31
CA PRO A 96 23.86 6.75 14.52
C PRO A 96 22.62 5.86 14.36
N ARG A 97 21.89 5.99 13.26
CA ARG A 97 20.68 5.19 12.98
C ARG A 97 21.04 3.86 12.36
N TYR A 98 20.19 2.86 12.61
CA TYR A 98 20.29 1.53 12.02
C TYR A 98 19.27 1.33 10.88
N PHE A 99 18.39 2.28 10.67
CA PHE A 99 17.35 2.21 9.62
C PHE A 99 17.06 3.61 9.06
N THR A 100 16.47 3.65 7.87
CA THR A 100 16.10 4.87 7.14
C THR A 100 14.60 5.16 7.26
N THR A 101 13.76 4.21 6.86
CA THR A 101 12.30 4.38 6.88
C THR A 101 11.63 3.26 7.67
N GLN A 102 10.53 3.58 8.34
CA GLN A 102 9.75 2.56 9.09
C GLN A 102 8.87 1.70 8.17
N ALA A 103 8.76 2.06 6.92
CA ALA A 103 8.06 1.34 5.87
C ALA A 103 8.93 1.30 4.61
N ASP A 104 8.32 1.21 3.43
CA ASP A 104 9.01 1.10 2.15
C ASP A 104 9.95 2.30 1.90
N ALA A 105 11.02 2.08 1.17
CA ALA A 105 11.81 3.19 0.67
C ALA A 105 11.02 3.99 -0.38
N THR A 106 10.38 3.30 -1.34
CA THR A 106 9.50 3.92 -2.32
C THR A 106 8.23 3.09 -2.51
N HIS A 107 7.09 3.75 -2.57
CA HIS A 107 5.79 3.11 -2.69
C HIS A 107 4.91 3.83 -3.72
N PHE A 108 4.52 3.11 -4.76
CA PHE A 108 3.69 3.62 -5.86
C PHE A 108 2.35 2.89 -5.84
N SER A 109 1.30 3.60 -5.45
CA SER A 109 -0.05 3.05 -5.37
C SER A 109 -0.94 3.63 -6.45
N SER A 110 -1.51 2.76 -7.28
CA SER A 110 -2.40 3.14 -8.39
C SER A 110 -1.82 4.20 -9.32
N CYS A 111 -0.50 4.23 -9.47
CA CYS A 111 0.18 5.06 -10.46
C CYS A 111 0.06 4.44 -11.85
N ARG A 112 0.20 5.25 -12.88
CA ARG A 112 0.14 4.83 -14.28
C ARG A 112 1.28 5.38 -15.11
N GLY A 113 1.36 4.94 -16.38
CA GLY A 113 2.43 5.32 -17.27
C GLY A 113 3.77 4.72 -16.82
N LYS A 114 4.85 5.46 -17.01
CA LYS A 114 6.19 4.98 -16.73
C LYS A 114 6.64 5.35 -15.32
N ILE A 115 7.12 4.36 -14.56
CA ILE A 115 7.89 4.56 -13.33
C ILE A 115 9.34 4.18 -13.66
N ASP A 116 10.22 5.16 -13.62
CA ASP A 116 11.64 5.02 -13.95
C ASP A 116 12.50 5.35 -12.73
N SER A 117 13.17 4.35 -12.17
CA SER A 117 14.09 4.54 -11.04
C SER A 117 15.48 4.07 -11.45
N ARG A 118 16.45 5.01 -11.45
CA ARG A 118 17.82 4.76 -11.89
C ARG A 118 18.84 5.49 -11.02
N ASN A 119 20.02 4.93 -10.95
CA ASN A 119 21.17 5.49 -10.23
C ASN A 119 20.88 5.75 -8.73
N GLY A 120 19.89 5.08 -8.16
CA GLY A 120 19.48 5.24 -6.76
C GLY A 120 20.08 4.20 -5.83
N LEU A 121 20.01 4.47 -4.53
CA LEU A 121 20.38 3.55 -3.47
C LEU A 121 19.23 3.42 -2.47
N TYR A 122 18.78 2.19 -2.22
CA TYR A 122 17.73 1.88 -1.27
C TYR A 122 18.26 0.93 -0.20
N GLU A 123 18.48 1.44 0.99
CA GLU A 123 19.03 0.67 2.10
C GLU A 123 18.44 1.04 3.45
N GLY A 124 18.43 0.10 4.36
CA GLY A 124 18.01 0.32 5.75
C GLY A 124 16.54 0.58 5.99
N MET A 125 15.67 0.42 4.98
CA MET A 125 14.22 0.46 5.15
C MET A 125 13.73 -0.77 5.91
N MET A 126 12.60 -0.64 6.60
CA MET A 126 11.99 -1.73 7.37
C MET A 126 10.88 -2.47 6.60
N ASP A 127 10.74 -2.19 5.32
CA ASP A 127 9.81 -2.86 4.40
C ASP A 127 10.44 -2.91 3.00
N ASP A 128 9.68 -2.78 1.92
CA ASP A 128 10.16 -2.93 0.55
C ASP A 128 11.08 -1.78 0.09
N ALA A 129 12.05 -2.11 -0.75
CA ALA A 129 12.86 -1.09 -1.42
C ALA A 129 12.04 -0.32 -2.46
N ILE A 130 11.29 -1.07 -3.27
CA ILE A 130 10.38 -0.52 -4.29
C ILE A 130 9.11 -1.35 -4.26
N ASN A 131 7.98 -0.72 -3.96
CA ASN A 131 6.67 -1.33 -4.00
C ASN A 131 5.81 -0.62 -5.05
N VAL A 132 5.29 -1.38 -6.01
CA VAL A 132 4.43 -0.86 -7.08
C VAL A 132 3.20 -1.75 -7.17
N HIS A 133 2.04 -1.18 -6.91
CA HIS A 133 0.80 -1.95 -6.98
C HIS A 133 -0.42 -1.09 -7.33
N GLY A 134 -1.44 -1.75 -7.87
CA GLY A 134 -2.80 -1.22 -7.94
C GLY A 134 -3.59 -1.53 -6.67
N THR A 135 -4.85 -1.13 -6.66
CA THR A 135 -5.80 -1.46 -5.60
C THR A 135 -6.96 -2.24 -6.18
N TYR A 136 -7.34 -3.32 -5.47
CA TYR A 136 -8.48 -4.14 -5.84
C TYR A 136 -9.72 -3.73 -5.06
N LEU A 137 -10.86 -3.73 -5.74
CA LEU A 137 -12.16 -3.74 -5.09
C LEU A 137 -12.75 -5.15 -5.12
N LYS A 138 -13.30 -5.59 -4.01
CA LYS A 138 -14.09 -6.82 -3.96
C LYS A 138 -15.53 -6.52 -4.33
N ILE A 139 -16.10 -7.25 -5.29
CA ILE A 139 -17.52 -7.18 -5.60
C ILE A 139 -18.30 -7.73 -4.41
N LYS A 140 -19.21 -6.92 -3.90
CA LYS A 140 -20.06 -7.23 -2.74
C LYS A 140 -21.46 -7.62 -3.19
N GLN A 141 -21.92 -7.01 -4.29
CA GLN A 141 -23.26 -7.23 -4.81
C GLN A 141 -23.29 -6.91 -6.31
N ARG A 142 -23.90 -7.76 -7.10
CA ARG A 142 -24.31 -7.46 -8.47
C ARG A 142 -25.76 -6.91 -8.42
N LEU A 143 -25.95 -5.70 -8.91
CA LEU A 143 -27.26 -5.04 -8.90
C LEU A 143 -28.06 -5.38 -10.16
N ASP A 144 -27.38 -5.41 -11.30
CA ASP A 144 -27.95 -5.72 -12.62
C ASP A 144 -26.86 -6.22 -13.56
N ASP A 145 -27.12 -6.29 -14.86
CA ASP A 145 -26.17 -6.78 -15.84
C ASP A 145 -24.99 -5.85 -16.10
N HIS A 146 -25.02 -4.61 -15.63
CA HIS A 146 -23.98 -3.64 -15.83
C HIS A 146 -23.41 -3.07 -14.52
N THR A 147 -24.07 -3.30 -13.38
CA THR A 147 -23.79 -2.53 -12.15
C THR A 147 -23.47 -3.44 -10.98
N VAL A 148 -22.38 -3.09 -10.28
CA VAL A 148 -21.99 -3.75 -9.02
C VAL A 148 -21.81 -2.75 -7.89
N ILE A 149 -21.91 -3.25 -6.66
CA ILE A 149 -21.33 -2.63 -5.47
C ILE A 149 -20.01 -3.33 -5.20
N ALA A 150 -18.93 -2.56 -5.12
CA ALA A 150 -17.59 -3.07 -4.88
C ALA A 150 -16.90 -2.29 -3.76
N ARG A 151 -16.05 -2.95 -2.97
CA ARG A 151 -15.52 -2.42 -1.71
C ARG A 151 -14.03 -2.67 -1.58
N TYR A 152 -13.31 -1.67 -1.06
CA TYR A 152 -11.96 -1.86 -0.52
C TYR A 152 -11.98 -2.80 0.68
N MET A 153 -11.08 -3.77 0.67
CA MET A 153 -10.98 -4.76 1.73
C MET A 153 -9.90 -4.42 2.78
N HIS A 154 -9.12 -3.38 2.54
CA HIS A 154 -8.07 -2.93 3.44
C HIS A 154 -8.29 -1.49 3.91
N PRO A 155 -8.23 -1.20 5.23
CA PRO A 155 -8.52 0.13 5.76
C PRO A 155 -7.61 1.24 5.24
N GLN A 156 -6.38 0.94 4.86
CA GLN A 156 -5.46 1.93 4.29
C GLN A 156 -5.85 2.41 2.88
N ALA A 157 -6.75 1.69 2.21
CA ALA A 157 -7.26 2.08 0.90
C ALA A 157 -8.55 2.92 0.98
N TYR A 158 -9.10 3.12 2.17
CA TYR A 158 -10.32 3.91 2.30
C TYR A 158 -10.09 5.37 1.91
N GLY A 159 -11.01 5.93 1.12
CA GLY A 159 -10.88 7.28 0.61
C GLY A 159 -10.04 7.43 -0.65
N PHE A 160 -9.42 6.35 -1.12
CA PHE A 160 -8.74 6.35 -2.41
C PHE A 160 -9.75 6.49 -3.54
N GLU A 161 -9.43 7.31 -4.52
CA GLU A 161 -10.10 7.27 -5.81
C GLU A 161 -9.67 6.01 -6.54
N TRP A 162 -10.57 5.03 -6.68
CA TRP A 162 -10.21 3.76 -7.30
C TRP A 162 -10.07 3.88 -8.82
N GLY A 163 -10.95 4.61 -9.44
CA GLY A 163 -10.99 4.76 -10.88
C GLY A 163 -11.85 5.94 -11.32
N VAL A 164 -11.82 6.25 -12.61
CA VAL A 164 -12.62 7.29 -13.23
C VAL A 164 -13.41 6.71 -14.41
N ASN A 165 -14.39 7.47 -14.88
CA ASN A 165 -15.16 7.09 -16.08
C ASN A 165 -14.23 6.93 -17.28
N GLY A 166 -14.39 5.83 -18.01
CA GLY A 166 -13.58 5.47 -19.17
C GLY A 166 -12.41 4.54 -18.86
N ASP A 167 -12.06 4.34 -17.60
CA ASP A 167 -10.99 3.41 -17.22
C ASP A 167 -11.33 1.97 -17.64
N GLU A 168 -10.35 1.26 -18.17
CA GLU A 168 -10.45 -0.16 -18.48
C GLU A 168 -10.27 -0.98 -17.20
N VAL A 169 -11.08 -1.99 -17.04
CA VAL A 169 -11.01 -2.91 -15.90
C VAL A 169 -10.93 -4.35 -16.35
N GLN A 170 -10.28 -5.17 -15.53
CA GLN A 170 -10.23 -6.61 -15.66
C GLN A 170 -10.74 -7.25 -14.38
N PHE A 171 -11.57 -8.28 -14.51
CA PHE A 171 -12.06 -9.03 -13.36
C PHE A 171 -11.06 -10.13 -12.99
N VAL A 172 -10.92 -10.37 -11.69
CA VAL A 172 -9.96 -11.32 -11.14
C VAL A 172 -10.69 -12.23 -10.14
N ARG A 173 -10.47 -13.52 -10.27
CA ARG A 173 -10.93 -14.50 -9.29
C ARG A 173 -10.03 -14.47 -8.07
N SER A 174 -10.51 -13.89 -6.98
CA SER A 174 -9.67 -13.61 -5.80
C SER A 174 -9.07 -14.86 -5.13
N ALA A 175 -9.61 -16.04 -5.36
CA ALA A 175 -9.08 -17.28 -4.80
C ALA A 175 -7.83 -17.79 -5.54
N THR A 176 -7.74 -17.54 -6.85
CA THR A 176 -6.67 -18.07 -7.72
C THR A 176 -5.86 -16.99 -8.41
N MET A 177 -6.31 -15.73 -8.34
CA MET A 177 -5.75 -14.58 -9.07
C MET A 177 -5.84 -14.74 -10.60
N GLU A 178 -6.63 -15.66 -11.08
CA GLU A 178 -6.89 -15.83 -12.51
C GLU A 178 -7.82 -14.73 -13.03
N LEU A 179 -7.54 -14.26 -14.23
CA LEU A 179 -8.43 -13.34 -14.92
C LEU A 179 -9.72 -14.08 -15.28
N THR A 180 -10.84 -13.41 -15.06
CA THR A 180 -12.17 -13.97 -15.35
C THR A 180 -13.03 -12.90 -16.02
N GLY A 181 -13.93 -13.34 -16.89
CA GLY A 181 -14.68 -12.42 -17.74
C GLY A 181 -13.80 -11.67 -18.74
N GLY A 182 -14.42 -10.90 -19.59
CA GLY A 182 -13.74 -10.02 -20.52
C GLY A 182 -13.27 -8.71 -19.83
N LYS A 183 -12.49 -7.93 -20.56
CA LYS A 183 -12.22 -6.54 -20.19
C LYS A 183 -13.50 -5.72 -20.33
N ASN A 184 -13.66 -4.74 -19.45
CA ASN A 184 -14.79 -3.82 -19.47
C ASN A 184 -14.32 -2.39 -19.23
N ARG A 185 -15.19 -1.41 -19.34
CA ARG A 185 -14.90 -0.02 -19.08
C ARG A 185 -15.85 0.53 -18.01
N VAL A 186 -15.30 1.34 -17.13
CA VAL A 186 -16.10 2.10 -16.16
C VAL A 186 -16.90 3.16 -16.93
N LYS A 187 -18.24 3.05 -16.89
CA LYS A 187 -19.15 4.05 -17.41
C LYS A 187 -19.43 5.13 -16.37
N GLU A 188 -19.63 4.69 -15.12
CA GLU A 188 -19.86 5.56 -13.98
C GLU A 188 -19.35 4.93 -12.70
N ILE A 189 -18.77 5.73 -11.83
CA ILE A 189 -18.36 5.33 -10.48
C ILE A 189 -18.78 6.36 -9.47
N LEU A 190 -19.51 5.93 -8.45
CA LEU A 190 -20.04 6.79 -7.39
C LEU A 190 -19.79 6.15 -6.01
N PRO A 191 -19.42 6.94 -4.99
CA PRO A 191 -19.38 6.45 -3.61
C PRO A 191 -20.75 5.86 -3.20
N ASN A 192 -20.73 4.67 -2.59
CA ASN A 192 -21.94 3.98 -2.13
C ASN A 192 -22.13 4.06 -0.62
N ASP A 193 -21.09 4.35 0.12
CA ASP A 193 -21.17 4.57 1.56
C ASP A 193 -21.07 6.06 1.92
N LYS A 194 -21.66 6.39 3.08
CA LYS A 194 -21.71 7.76 3.59
C LYS A 194 -20.62 8.08 4.61
N ASP A 195 -19.70 7.15 4.85
CA ASP A 195 -18.61 7.37 5.80
C ASP A 195 -17.55 8.29 5.17
N THR A 196 -17.71 9.57 5.42
CA THR A 196 -16.91 10.61 4.81
C THR A 196 -15.65 10.96 5.59
N VAL A 197 -15.49 10.46 6.82
CA VAL A 197 -14.34 10.81 7.67
C VAL A 197 -13.03 10.29 7.11
N LYS A 198 -13.07 9.06 6.57
CA LYS A 198 -11.93 8.42 5.91
C LYS A 198 -12.09 8.29 4.39
N GLY A 199 -13.12 8.95 3.83
CA GLY A 199 -13.50 8.78 2.44
C GLY A 199 -14.27 7.47 2.15
N ALA A 200 -14.65 7.28 0.90
CA ALA A 200 -15.46 6.13 0.49
C ALA A 200 -14.70 4.81 0.68
N LYS A 201 -15.38 3.83 1.22
CA LYS A 201 -14.91 2.43 1.31
C LYS A 201 -15.51 1.58 0.22
N GLU A 202 -16.66 2.01 -0.30
CA GLU A 202 -17.52 1.25 -1.17
C GLU A 202 -18.00 2.12 -2.33
N TYR A 203 -18.06 1.55 -3.51
CA TYR A 203 -18.46 2.21 -4.73
C TYR A 203 -19.56 1.44 -5.44
N ARG A 204 -20.49 2.18 -6.01
CA ARG A 204 -21.38 1.72 -7.06
C ARG A 204 -20.71 1.98 -8.40
N ILE A 205 -20.47 0.92 -9.16
CA ILE A 205 -19.76 0.99 -10.42
C ILE A 205 -20.65 0.44 -11.51
N THR A 206 -20.91 1.24 -12.53
CA THR A 206 -21.64 0.84 -13.75
C THR A 206 -20.62 0.69 -14.88
N PHE A 207 -20.69 -0.42 -15.59
CA PHE A 207 -19.82 -0.75 -16.70
C PHE A 207 -20.49 -0.49 -18.06
N ALA A 208 -19.67 -0.28 -19.08
CA ALA A 208 -20.17 -0.01 -20.44
C ALA A 208 -20.81 -1.25 -21.06
N GLU A 209 -20.17 -2.41 -20.91
CA GLU A 209 -20.64 -3.69 -21.45
C GLU A 209 -21.29 -4.53 -20.35
N PRO A 210 -22.19 -5.45 -20.70
CA PRO A 210 -22.76 -6.38 -19.76
C PRO A 210 -21.69 -7.23 -19.07
N LEU A 211 -21.89 -7.48 -17.80
CA LEU A 211 -21.03 -8.35 -17.00
C LEU A 211 -21.26 -9.82 -17.37
N ASP A 212 -20.20 -10.57 -17.54
CA ASP A 212 -20.27 -12.01 -17.72
C ASP A 212 -21.06 -12.68 -16.57
N ALA A 213 -21.73 -13.78 -16.88
CA ALA A 213 -22.57 -14.50 -15.93
C ALA A 213 -21.79 -15.04 -14.72
N GLU A 214 -20.48 -15.27 -14.90
CA GLU A 214 -19.60 -15.73 -13.82
C GLU A 214 -19.23 -14.61 -12.83
N ILE A 215 -19.43 -13.34 -13.18
CA ILE A 215 -19.23 -12.21 -12.28
C ILE A 215 -20.45 -12.10 -11.37
N THR A 216 -20.39 -12.71 -10.20
CA THR A 216 -21.51 -12.82 -9.28
C THR A 216 -21.19 -12.25 -7.90
N ASP A 217 -22.25 -11.89 -7.18
CA ASP A 217 -22.24 -11.50 -5.78
C ASP A 217 -22.41 -12.68 -4.81
N LYS A 218 -22.43 -13.91 -5.31
CA LYS A 218 -22.64 -15.09 -4.48
C LYS A 218 -21.54 -15.22 -3.43
N GLU A 219 -21.77 -14.54 -2.33
CA GLU A 219 -21.03 -14.74 -1.10
C GLU A 219 -21.54 -15.95 -0.32
N GLY A 220 -21.15 -17.13 -0.77
CA GLY A 220 -20.99 -18.21 0.20
C GLY A 220 -19.65 -17.95 0.90
N PHE A 221 -19.62 -17.87 2.20
CA PHE A 221 -18.39 -18.01 2.97
C PHE A 221 -17.61 -19.20 2.38
N GLY A 222 -16.60 -18.93 1.59
CA GLY A 222 -15.60 -19.95 1.34
C GLY A 222 -15.36 -20.43 -0.05
N LYS A 223 -15.78 -19.98 -1.22
CA LYS A 223 -15.23 -20.58 -2.45
C LYS A 223 -15.14 -19.74 -3.74
N ASN A 224 -15.86 -18.67 -3.90
CA ASN A 224 -15.70 -17.85 -5.13
C ASN A 224 -15.64 -16.37 -4.75
N ARG A 225 -14.44 -15.89 -4.52
CA ARG A 225 -14.19 -14.47 -4.28
C ARG A 225 -13.70 -13.86 -5.58
N GLN A 226 -14.51 -13.00 -6.18
CA GLN A 226 -14.15 -12.24 -7.35
C GLN A 226 -13.83 -10.80 -6.94
N GLY A 227 -12.83 -10.24 -7.57
CA GLY A 227 -12.44 -8.85 -7.40
C GLY A 227 -12.32 -8.18 -8.77
N ALA A 228 -12.27 -6.88 -8.80
CA ALA A 228 -11.94 -6.11 -9.98
C ALA A 228 -10.60 -5.42 -9.78
N GLU A 229 -9.70 -5.62 -10.71
CA GLU A 229 -8.45 -4.88 -10.80
C GLU A 229 -8.65 -3.71 -11.75
N HIS A 230 -8.18 -2.55 -11.31
CA HIS A 230 -8.14 -1.38 -12.14
C HIS A 230 -6.85 -1.38 -12.97
N LEU A 231 -6.99 -1.63 -14.26
CA LEU A 231 -5.89 -1.56 -15.22
C LEU A 231 -5.76 -0.11 -15.69
N ARG A 232 -4.75 0.59 -15.22
CA ARG A 232 -4.35 1.89 -15.78
C ARG A 232 -3.18 1.65 -16.74
N PRO A 233 -3.33 1.96 -18.03
CA PRO A 233 -2.25 1.82 -19.00
C PRO A 233 -1.07 2.75 -18.71
#